data_b05dbc61142dcd9a180cd5c8cb543963
#
_entry.id   b05dbc61142dcd9a180cd5c8cb543963
#
_cell.length_a   1.000
_cell.length_b   1.000
_cell.length_c   1.000
_cell.angle_alpha   90.00
_cell.angle_beta   90.00
_cell.angle_gamma   90.00
#
_symmetry.space_group_name_H-M   'P 1'
#
loop_
_entity.id
_entity.type
_entity.pdbx_description
1 polymer ?
#
loop_
_entity_poly.entity_id
_entity_poly.type
_entity_poly.pdbx_seq_one_letter_code
_entity_poly.pdbx_strand_id
1 'polypeptide(L)'
;MTTSCRILALLLMMLAFGGTAAAAELAGTWQGKLQVNPSTALTIRFTFTKKPDGTYAATLNSPDNGAIKNVAANAVTLAQDALRVEVTALSGSYAGTLKGASIDGQWTQEGKALPLVLTQYQKPQLTKAAVDTIVGTWNGPVVTPRGTLTFVVRFKANDQGELQGTLAVPEQGGLALPMSDIEFADNKLSFKIPMVAGDYTAAYANGVLTGAWKQGAPGFPSNGLPVTLKKGEYVAATVPLKLTNETFAMLSGAWQGTMQLTTPQGKQVSLPVVLRFETDKTAQYVGFVDSPNQHATGIPVTDASLAAGKLVVKANGIGAEYRADLSGKTLTGQWTQGPMSNPLTLTKQ
;
A
#
# COMPACT_ATOMS: atom_id res chain seq x y z
N MET A 1 -13.07 -59.72 78.86
CA MET A 1 -12.99 -59.73 77.40
C MET A 1 -13.11 -58.29 76.90
N THR A 2 -12.00 -57.71 76.64
CA THR A 2 -11.84 -56.27 76.34
C THR A 2 -11.64 -56.04 74.82
N THR A 3 -12.55 -55.35 74.21
CA THR A 3 -12.45 -55.00 72.78
C THR A 3 -12.07 -53.54 72.68
N SER A 4 -10.83 -53.26 72.25
CA SER A 4 -10.28 -51.90 72.02
C SER A 4 -10.79 -51.33 70.72
N CYS A 5 -11.45 -50.18 70.82
CA CYS A 5 -11.88 -49.36 69.68
C CYS A 5 -10.72 -48.44 69.28
N ARG A 6 -10.13 -48.62 68.05
CA ARG A 6 -9.13 -47.74 67.50
C ARG A 6 -9.84 -46.68 66.63
N ILE A 7 -9.80 -45.41 67.02
CA ILE A 7 -10.25 -44.26 66.26
C ILE A 7 -9.13 -43.87 65.30
N LEU A 8 -9.39 -44.00 64.01
CA LEU A 8 -8.51 -43.56 62.96
C LEU A 8 -8.80 -42.08 62.57
N ALA A 9 -7.96 -41.17 63.01
CA ALA A 9 -8.08 -39.76 62.64
C ALA A 9 -7.61 -39.57 61.22
N LEU A 10 -8.52 -39.26 60.29
CA LEU A 10 -8.21 -38.89 58.88
C LEU A 10 -7.84 -37.42 58.87
N LEU A 11 -6.54 -37.14 58.68
CA LEU A 11 -6.01 -35.76 58.46
C LEU A 11 -6.27 -35.37 57.03
N LEU A 12 -7.28 -34.51 56.76
CA LEU A 12 -7.58 -33.95 55.43
C LEU A 12 -6.61 -32.83 55.13
N MET A 13 -5.56 -33.11 54.35
CA MET A 13 -4.59 -32.14 53.91
C MET A 13 -5.20 -31.37 52.72
N MET A 14 -5.77 -30.19 52.96
CA MET A 14 -6.16 -29.26 51.88
C MET A 14 -4.92 -28.72 51.20
N LEU A 15 -4.55 -29.26 50.02
CA LEU A 15 -3.66 -28.59 49.09
C LEU A 15 -4.37 -27.37 48.54
N ALA A 16 -4.02 -26.18 49.04
CA ALA A 16 -4.35 -24.93 48.40
C ALA A 16 -3.53 -24.84 47.10
N PHE A 17 -4.15 -25.16 45.99
CA PHE A 17 -3.62 -24.76 44.67
C PHE A 17 -3.71 -23.24 44.60
N GLY A 18 -2.66 -22.56 45.06
CA GLY A 18 -2.42 -21.17 44.74
C GLY A 18 -2.09 -21.09 43.26
N GLY A 19 -3.10 -20.90 42.43
CA GLY A 19 -2.91 -20.52 41.03
C GLY A 19 -2.19 -19.18 41.01
N THR A 20 -0.89 -19.19 40.69
CA THR A 20 -0.18 -17.96 40.33
C THR A 20 -0.85 -17.45 39.07
N ALA A 21 -1.70 -16.42 39.22
CA ALA A 21 -2.15 -15.66 38.07
C ALA A 21 -0.89 -15.23 37.32
N ALA A 22 -0.66 -15.76 36.12
CA ALA A 22 0.43 -15.32 35.28
C ALA A 22 0.30 -13.79 35.13
N ALA A 23 1.32 -13.05 35.57
CA ALA A 23 1.33 -11.60 35.40
C ALA A 23 1.10 -11.31 33.91
N ALA A 24 0.16 -10.43 33.60
CA ALA A 24 -0.15 -10.07 32.24
C ALA A 24 1.12 -9.52 31.57
N GLU A 25 1.57 -10.16 30.48
CA GLU A 25 2.79 -9.76 29.80
C GLU A 25 2.46 -8.65 28.78
N LEU A 26 3.14 -7.52 28.92
CA LEU A 26 2.96 -6.39 27.99
C LEU A 26 3.56 -6.65 26.60
N ALA A 27 4.58 -7.52 26.49
CA ALA A 27 5.25 -7.80 25.22
C ALA A 27 4.24 -8.30 24.17
N GLY A 28 4.44 -7.86 22.93
CA GLY A 28 3.55 -8.19 21.82
C GLY A 28 2.90 -6.95 21.19
N THR A 29 1.95 -7.20 20.31
CA THR A 29 1.24 -6.13 19.61
C THR A 29 -0.16 -5.92 20.20
N TRP A 30 -0.50 -4.66 20.41
CA TRP A 30 -1.76 -4.23 20.99
C TRP A 30 -2.45 -3.23 20.08
N GLN A 31 -3.74 -3.36 19.87
CA GLN A 31 -4.50 -2.55 18.92
C GLN A 31 -5.79 -2.03 19.54
N GLY A 32 -6.14 -0.79 19.19
CA GLY A 32 -7.43 -0.19 19.55
C GLY A 32 -7.91 0.82 18.50
N LYS A 33 -9.14 1.26 18.64
CA LYS A 33 -9.72 2.31 17.82
C LYS A 33 -9.75 3.63 18.60
N LEU A 34 -9.08 4.64 18.07
CA LEU A 34 -9.06 6.00 18.58
C LEU A 34 -10.10 6.84 17.82
N GLN A 35 -11.18 7.23 18.49
CA GLN A 35 -12.20 8.09 17.90
C GLN A 35 -11.71 9.55 17.90
N VAL A 36 -11.24 10.04 16.76
CA VAL A 36 -10.68 11.41 16.64
C VAL A 36 -11.77 12.46 16.45
N ASN A 37 -12.90 12.06 15.85
CA ASN A 37 -14.14 12.86 15.72
C ASN A 37 -15.34 11.92 15.48
N PRO A 38 -16.60 12.39 15.51
CA PRO A 38 -17.78 11.53 15.38
C PRO A 38 -17.83 10.63 14.14
N SER A 39 -17.14 11.02 13.07
CA SER A 39 -17.14 10.28 11.79
C SER A 39 -15.82 9.55 11.49
N THR A 40 -14.77 9.75 12.29
CA THR A 40 -13.42 9.23 11.99
C THR A 40 -12.82 8.54 13.21
N ALA A 41 -12.54 7.25 13.05
CA ALA A 41 -11.77 6.47 14.00
C ALA A 41 -10.46 5.98 13.34
N LEU A 42 -9.36 6.13 14.04
CA LEU A 42 -8.05 5.62 13.62
C LEU A 42 -7.74 4.33 14.38
N THR A 43 -7.19 3.35 13.68
CA THR A 43 -6.60 2.19 14.32
C THR A 43 -5.22 2.59 14.86
N ILE A 44 -5.04 2.44 16.15
CA ILE A 44 -3.73 2.63 16.80
C ILE A 44 -3.20 1.25 17.16
N ARG A 45 -1.95 0.99 16.80
CA ARG A 45 -1.28 -0.28 17.06
C ARG A 45 0.06 -0.01 17.72
N PHE A 46 0.24 -0.47 18.96
CA PHE A 46 1.53 -0.47 19.66
C PHE A 46 2.14 -1.88 19.61
N THR A 47 3.43 -1.95 19.29
CA THR A 47 4.21 -3.18 19.45
C THR A 47 5.23 -2.96 20.55
N PHE A 48 5.08 -3.70 21.66
CA PHE A 48 5.97 -3.65 22.81
C PHE A 48 7.00 -4.78 22.74
N THR A 49 8.27 -4.43 22.92
CA THR A 49 9.39 -5.38 22.96
C THR A 49 10.07 -5.28 24.31
N LYS A 50 10.16 -6.39 25.04
CA LYS A 50 10.89 -6.46 26.31
C LYS A 50 12.39 -6.47 26.02
N LYS A 51 13.13 -5.60 26.69
CA LYS A 51 14.58 -5.52 26.60
C LYS A 51 15.25 -6.47 27.59
N PRO A 52 16.56 -6.77 27.40
CA PRO A 52 17.31 -7.63 28.32
C PRO A 52 17.38 -7.10 29.75
N ASP A 53 17.30 -5.78 29.95
CA ASP A 53 17.25 -5.12 31.26
C ASP A 53 15.87 -5.16 31.94
N GLY A 54 14.90 -5.81 31.32
CA GLY A 54 13.53 -5.92 31.82
C GLY A 54 12.63 -4.73 31.49
N THR A 55 13.16 -3.64 30.94
CA THR A 55 12.38 -2.50 30.44
C THR A 55 11.71 -2.81 29.10
N TYR A 56 10.85 -1.89 28.62
CA TYR A 56 10.17 -2.05 27.34
C TYR A 56 10.56 -0.97 26.36
N ALA A 57 10.64 -1.33 25.08
CA ALA A 57 10.55 -0.42 23.97
C ALA A 57 9.18 -0.56 23.30
N ALA A 58 8.72 0.48 22.61
CA ALA A 58 7.51 0.39 21.80
C ALA A 58 7.67 1.12 20.47
N THR A 59 6.94 0.64 19.48
CA THR A 59 6.67 1.36 18.23
C THR A 59 5.18 1.55 18.06
N LEU A 60 4.80 2.70 17.52
CA LEU A 60 3.42 3.05 17.20
C LEU A 60 3.21 3.05 15.70
N ASN A 61 2.13 2.43 15.28
CA ASN A 61 1.64 2.40 13.90
C ASN A 61 0.17 2.80 13.87
N SER A 62 -0.25 3.46 12.79
CA SER A 62 -1.66 3.63 12.47
C SER A 62 -1.92 3.09 11.07
N PRO A 63 -2.46 1.86 10.94
CA PRO A 63 -2.75 1.26 9.64
C PRO A 63 -3.67 2.11 8.75
N ASP A 64 -4.52 2.94 9.36
CA ASP A 64 -5.42 3.86 8.65
C ASP A 64 -4.76 5.17 8.23
N ASN A 65 -3.52 5.43 8.71
CA ASN A 65 -2.75 6.63 8.40
C ASN A 65 -1.32 6.27 8.04
N GLY A 66 -1.01 6.22 6.74
CA GLY A 66 0.30 5.82 6.23
C GLY A 66 1.48 6.69 6.69
N ALA A 67 1.22 7.91 7.20
CA ALA A 67 2.26 8.78 7.77
C ALA A 67 2.71 8.31 9.16
N ILE A 68 1.91 7.51 9.87
CA ILE A 68 2.22 6.99 11.20
C ILE A 68 2.65 5.52 11.07
N LYS A 69 3.92 5.32 10.72
CA LYS A 69 4.50 3.99 10.52
C LYS A 69 5.80 3.84 11.30
N ASN A 70 5.86 2.82 12.16
CA ASN A 70 7.03 2.48 12.99
C ASN A 70 7.59 3.67 13.78
N VAL A 71 6.70 4.54 14.29
CA VAL A 71 7.11 5.67 15.12
C VAL A 71 7.58 5.14 16.47
N ALA A 72 8.87 5.34 16.78
CA ALA A 72 9.43 4.87 18.04
C ALA A 72 8.87 5.67 19.22
N ALA A 73 8.52 4.97 20.28
CA ALA A 73 8.23 5.62 21.57
C ALA A 73 9.55 6.08 22.23
N ASN A 74 9.52 7.28 22.81
CA ASN A 74 10.66 7.84 23.53
C ASN A 74 10.83 7.22 24.91
N ALA A 75 9.71 6.91 25.57
CA ALA A 75 9.69 6.25 26.88
C ALA A 75 8.53 5.27 26.99
N VAL A 76 8.79 4.15 27.64
CA VAL A 76 7.76 3.17 28.03
C VAL A 76 8.01 2.81 29.48
N THR A 77 7.02 3.03 30.34
CA THR A 77 7.07 2.68 31.77
C THR A 77 5.87 1.82 32.13
N LEU A 78 6.13 0.66 32.70
CA LEU A 78 5.13 -0.19 33.30
C LEU A 78 5.46 -0.32 34.78
N ALA A 79 4.62 0.24 35.65
CA ALA A 79 4.73 0.16 37.10
C ALA A 79 3.51 -0.60 37.64
N GLN A 80 3.72 -1.82 38.12
CA GLN A 80 2.63 -2.76 38.35
C GLN A 80 1.81 -2.96 37.06
N ASP A 81 0.57 -2.46 37.01
CA ASP A 81 -0.31 -2.52 35.84
C ASP A 81 -0.46 -1.16 35.14
N ALA A 82 0.15 -0.09 35.69
CA ALA A 82 0.06 1.25 35.11
C ALA A 82 1.10 1.42 33.97
N LEU A 83 0.59 1.50 32.74
CA LEU A 83 1.39 1.71 31.53
C LEU A 83 1.41 3.20 31.17
N ARG A 84 2.60 3.72 30.85
CA ARG A 84 2.80 5.03 30.21
C ARG A 84 3.70 4.86 28.99
N VAL A 85 3.33 5.51 27.89
CA VAL A 85 4.09 5.52 26.64
C VAL A 85 4.17 6.96 26.14
N GLU A 86 5.37 7.44 25.87
CA GLU A 86 5.58 8.78 25.30
C GLU A 86 6.04 8.68 23.84
N VAL A 87 5.40 9.42 22.95
CA VAL A 87 5.69 9.46 21.52
C VAL A 87 5.85 10.92 21.09
N THR A 88 7.02 11.50 21.38
CA THR A 88 7.28 12.93 21.16
C THR A 88 7.21 13.34 19.70
N ALA A 89 7.55 12.43 18.78
CA ALA A 89 7.42 12.65 17.34
C ALA A 89 5.97 12.96 16.89
N LEU A 90 4.98 12.60 17.71
CA LEU A 90 3.56 12.88 17.47
C LEU A 90 3.01 13.88 18.50
N SER A 91 3.85 14.48 19.34
CA SER A 91 3.42 15.30 20.49
C SER A 91 2.34 14.61 21.32
N GLY A 92 2.46 13.28 21.47
CA GLY A 92 1.45 12.41 22.05
C GLY A 92 1.95 11.47 23.13
N SER A 93 1.05 11.06 24.01
CA SER A 93 1.30 10.05 25.05
C SER A 93 0.08 9.14 25.26
N TYR A 94 0.35 7.94 25.68
CA TYR A 94 -0.68 6.98 26.10
C TYR A 94 -0.51 6.66 27.60
N ALA A 95 -1.59 6.67 28.33
CA ALA A 95 -1.63 6.21 29.71
C ALA A 95 -2.81 5.24 29.89
N GLY A 96 -2.54 4.08 30.48
CA GLY A 96 -3.57 3.06 30.67
C GLY A 96 -3.22 2.04 31.76
N THR A 97 -4.17 1.19 32.07
CA THR A 97 -4.02 0.09 33.04
C THR A 97 -4.12 -1.25 32.31
N LEU A 98 -3.10 -2.08 32.46
CA LEU A 98 -3.04 -3.42 31.88
C LEU A 98 -3.97 -4.35 32.70
N LYS A 99 -4.92 -5.00 32.02
CA LYS A 99 -5.92 -5.91 32.61
C LYS A 99 -5.99 -7.19 31.76
N GLY A 100 -5.11 -8.13 32.03
CA GLY A 100 -5.06 -9.36 31.24
C GLY A 100 -4.77 -9.09 29.77
N ALA A 101 -5.74 -9.33 28.88
CA ALA A 101 -5.61 -9.13 27.43
C ALA A 101 -6.09 -7.75 26.96
N SER A 102 -6.36 -6.80 27.85
CA SER A 102 -6.73 -5.41 27.51
C SER A 102 -5.88 -4.40 28.27
N ILE A 103 -5.76 -3.21 27.70
CA ILE A 103 -5.19 -2.02 28.35
C ILE A 103 -6.20 -0.91 28.21
N ASP A 104 -6.85 -0.57 29.33
CA ASP A 104 -7.85 0.49 29.36
C ASP A 104 -7.16 1.82 29.62
N GLY A 105 -7.24 2.76 28.68
CA GLY A 105 -6.48 3.99 28.78
C GLY A 105 -6.96 5.12 27.90
N GLN A 106 -6.08 6.11 27.76
CA GLN A 106 -6.32 7.32 26.98
C GLN A 106 -5.08 7.69 26.17
N TRP A 107 -5.28 8.12 24.94
CA TRP A 107 -4.29 8.82 24.12
C TRP A 107 -4.45 10.31 24.32
N THR A 108 -3.38 10.99 24.72
CA THR A 108 -3.35 12.46 24.86
C THR A 108 -2.45 13.04 23.78
N GLN A 109 -2.95 13.99 23.02
CA GLN A 109 -2.19 14.71 22.00
C GLN A 109 -2.61 16.19 22.01
N GLU A 110 -1.62 17.09 22.02
CA GLU A 110 -1.85 18.54 22.06
C GLU A 110 -2.82 18.97 23.18
N GLY A 111 -2.73 18.32 24.34
CA GLY A 111 -3.60 18.60 25.50
C GLY A 111 -5.00 17.97 25.45
N LYS A 112 -5.38 17.33 24.34
CA LYS A 112 -6.67 16.64 24.18
C LYS A 112 -6.50 15.16 24.51
N ALA A 113 -7.25 14.68 25.51
CA ALA A 113 -7.29 13.27 25.88
C ALA A 113 -8.50 12.57 25.21
N LEU A 114 -8.25 11.44 24.57
CA LEU A 114 -9.26 10.61 23.93
C LEU A 114 -9.18 9.19 24.48
N PRO A 115 -10.31 8.56 24.81
CA PRO A 115 -10.33 7.17 25.26
C PRO A 115 -9.73 6.25 24.20
N LEU A 116 -8.87 5.33 24.62
CA LEU A 116 -8.28 4.31 23.77
C LEU A 116 -8.09 3.02 24.57
N VAL A 117 -8.92 2.06 24.31
CA VAL A 117 -8.76 0.71 24.83
C VAL A 117 -7.95 -0.09 23.82
N LEU A 118 -6.86 -0.70 24.28
CA LEU A 118 -6.03 -1.58 23.49
C LEU A 118 -6.31 -3.03 23.87
N THR A 119 -6.44 -3.89 22.89
CA THR A 119 -6.51 -5.35 23.07
C THR A 119 -5.32 -6.01 22.39
N GLN A 120 -4.92 -7.16 22.89
CA GLN A 120 -3.82 -7.91 22.30
C GLN A 120 -4.17 -8.26 20.85
N TYR A 121 -3.32 -7.86 19.92
CA TYR A 121 -3.50 -8.09 18.50
C TYR A 121 -2.59 -9.22 18.04
N GLN A 122 -3.18 -10.25 17.53
CA GLN A 122 -2.47 -11.26 16.76
C GLN A 122 -2.83 -11.05 15.30
N LYS A 123 -1.81 -10.81 14.45
CA LYS A 123 -2.04 -10.81 13.00
C LYS A 123 -2.66 -12.16 12.63
N PRO A 124 -3.83 -12.17 11.98
CA PRO A 124 -4.43 -13.42 11.55
C PRO A 124 -3.43 -14.22 10.72
N GLN A 125 -3.08 -15.41 11.18
CA GLN A 125 -2.28 -16.34 10.40
C GLN A 125 -3.17 -16.91 9.30
N LEU A 126 -2.76 -16.69 8.07
CA LEU A 126 -3.49 -17.27 6.95
C LEU A 126 -3.31 -18.78 6.94
N THR A 127 -4.39 -19.51 6.83
CA THR A 127 -4.32 -20.95 6.59
C THR A 127 -3.65 -21.22 5.25
N LYS A 128 -2.99 -22.38 5.11
CA LYS A 128 -2.40 -22.77 3.81
C LYS A 128 -3.43 -22.69 2.68
N ALA A 129 -4.67 -23.11 2.92
CA ALA A 129 -5.75 -23.05 1.94
C ALA A 129 -6.08 -21.59 1.53
N ALA A 130 -6.08 -20.66 2.49
CA ALA A 130 -6.28 -19.25 2.22
C ALA A 130 -5.13 -18.66 1.37
N VAL A 131 -3.88 -19.02 1.71
CA VAL A 131 -2.69 -18.63 0.94
C VAL A 131 -2.77 -19.16 -0.49
N ASP A 132 -3.03 -20.46 -0.67
CA ASP A 132 -3.14 -21.12 -1.97
C ASP A 132 -4.27 -20.51 -2.84
N THR A 133 -5.33 -20.05 -2.20
CA THR A 133 -6.45 -19.37 -2.87
C THR A 133 -6.01 -18.03 -3.46
N ILE A 134 -5.25 -17.24 -2.71
CA ILE A 134 -4.93 -15.86 -3.05
C ILE A 134 -3.63 -15.74 -3.85
N VAL A 135 -2.63 -16.58 -3.61
CA VAL A 135 -1.34 -16.55 -4.32
C VAL A 135 -1.54 -16.60 -5.84
N GLY A 136 -0.76 -15.80 -6.55
CA GLY A 136 -0.79 -15.67 -8.01
C GLY A 136 -1.06 -14.26 -8.48
N THR A 137 -1.30 -14.11 -9.77
CA THR A 137 -1.61 -12.85 -10.43
C THR A 137 -3.13 -12.67 -10.52
N TRP A 138 -3.57 -11.46 -10.24
CA TRP A 138 -4.96 -11.01 -10.35
C TRP A 138 -4.97 -9.72 -11.16
N ASN A 139 -5.90 -9.57 -12.07
CA ASN A 139 -5.98 -8.35 -12.85
C ASN A 139 -7.43 -8.01 -13.22
N GLY A 140 -7.64 -6.70 -13.48
CA GLY A 140 -8.95 -6.21 -13.90
C GLY A 140 -8.98 -4.70 -14.10
N PRO A 141 -9.99 -4.21 -14.82
CA PRO A 141 -10.13 -2.79 -15.13
C PRO A 141 -10.60 -1.99 -13.92
N VAL A 142 -10.15 -0.74 -13.87
CA VAL A 142 -10.61 0.31 -12.96
C VAL A 142 -11.01 1.51 -13.78
N VAL A 143 -12.28 1.87 -13.75
CA VAL A 143 -12.78 3.05 -14.46
C VAL A 143 -12.55 4.28 -13.60
N THR A 144 -11.75 5.20 -14.11
CA THR A 144 -11.46 6.50 -13.47
C THR A 144 -12.04 7.64 -14.31
N PRO A 145 -12.17 8.86 -13.77
CA PRO A 145 -12.58 10.04 -14.55
C PRO A 145 -11.66 10.36 -15.73
N ARG A 146 -10.41 9.83 -15.72
CA ARG A 146 -9.40 10.06 -16.78
C ARG A 146 -9.31 8.92 -17.79
N GLY A 147 -10.08 7.86 -17.62
CA GLY A 147 -10.07 6.67 -18.47
C GLY A 147 -9.96 5.38 -17.67
N THR A 148 -9.94 4.28 -18.38
CA THR A 148 -9.81 2.94 -17.79
C THR A 148 -8.34 2.63 -17.59
N LEU A 149 -7.99 2.21 -16.37
CA LEU A 149 -6.68 1.67 -15.98
C LEU A 149 -6.82 0.18 -15.69
N THR A 150 -5.72 -0.55 -15.71
CA THR A 150 -5.69 -1.96 -15.32
C THR A 150 -4.93 -2.12 -14.01
N PHE A 151 -5.56 -2.68 -12.99
CA PHE A 151 -4.85 -3.13 -11.80
C PHE A 151 -4.28 -4.52 -12.04
N VAL A 152 -2.99 -4.67 -11.79
CA VAL A 152 -2.29 -5.95 -11.80
C VAL A 152 -1.75 -6.20 -10.40
N VAL A 153 -2.38 -7.10 -9.70
CA VAL A 153 -2.08 -7.48 -8.32
C VAL A 153 -1.36 -8.82 -8.31
N ARG A 154 -0.22 -8.90 -7.62
CA ARG A 154 0.52 -10.16 -7.48
C ARG A 154 0.70 -10.48 -6.01
N PHE A 155 0.28 -11.68 -5.62
CA PHE A 155 0.51 -12.21 -4.29
C PHE A 155 1.51 -13.36 -4.34
N LYS A 156 2.42 -13.39 -3.37
CA LYS A 156 3.39 -14.47 -3.13
C LYS A 156 3.34 -14.86 -1.66
N ALA A 157 3.60 -16.11 -1.35
CA ALA A 157 3.92 -16.53 0.01
C ALA A 157 5.44 -16.42 0.21
N ASN A 158 5.88 -15.94 1.38
CA ASN A 158 7.27 -16.07 1.81
C ASN A 158 7.52 -17.47 2.42
N ASP A 159 8.75 -17.72 2.84
CA ASP A 159 9.16 -19.03 3.43
C ASP A 159 8.43 -19.31 4.76
N GLN A 160 7.88 -18.30 5.41
CA GLN A 160 7.08 -18.45 6.63
C GLN A 160 5.57 -18.61 6.32
N GLY A 161 5.17 -18.67 5.04
CA GLY A 161 3.77 -18.77 4.62
C GLY A 161 2.99 -17.46 4.74
N GLU A 162 3.65 -16.31 4.97
CA GLU A 162 2.99 -15.02 4.99
C GLU A 162 2.80 -14.46 3.58
N LEU A 163 1.65 -13.85 3.32
CA LEU A 163 1.40 -13.17 2.04
C LEU A 163 2.19 -11.86 1.93
N GLN A 164 2.88 -11.73 0.82
CA GLN A 164 3.43 -10.50 0.30
C GLN A 164 2.71 -10.15 -1.00
N GLY A 165 2.55 -8.88 -1.29
CA GLY A 165 1.88 -8.48 -2.52
C GLY A 165 2.38 -7.18 -3.09
N THR A 166 2.10 -7.01 -4.38
CA THR A 166 2.35 -5.77 -5.13
C THR A 166 1.16 -5.43 -6.01
N LEU A 167 0.92 -4.13 -6.17
CA LEU A 167 0.01 -3.58 -7.17
C LEU A 167 0.81 -2.83 -8.23
N ALA A 168 0.53 -3.10 -9.49
CA ALA A 168 1.06 -2.34 -10.62
C ALA A 168 -0.08 -1.83 -11.50
N VAL A 169 0.14 -0.69 -12.14
CA VAL A 169 -0.77 -0.09 -13.14
C VAL A 169 0.02 0.10 -14.42
N PRO A 170 -0.08 -0.82 -15.39
CA PRO A 170 0.74 -0.80 -16.62
C PRO A 170 0.63 0.49 -17.40
N GLU A 171 -0.56 1.07 -17.49
CA GLU A 171 -0.80 2.34 -18.19
C GLU A 171 -0.10 3.53 -17.51
N GLN A 172 0.39 3.34 -16.29
CA GLN A 172 1.15 4.33 -15.51
C GLN A 172 2.63 3.94 -15.34
N GLY A 173 3.12 3.01 -16.16
CA GLY A 173 4.52 2.57 -16.14
C GLY A 173 4.79 1.30 -15.36
N GLY A 174 3.77 0.68 -14.78
CA GLY A 174 3.86 -0.68 -14.25
C GLY A 174 4.74 -0.85 -13.01
N LEU A 175 5.14 0.25 -12.32
CA LEU A 175 5.89 0.16 -11.07
C LEU A 175 5.15 -0.72 -10.06
N ALA A 176 5.83 -1.74 -9.56
CA ALA A 176 5.28 -2.65 -8.57
C ALA A 176 5.29 -1.99 -7.18
N LEU A 177 4.15 -1.47 -6.75
CA LEU A 177 3.96 -0.83 -5.45
C LEU A 177 3.74 -1.90 -4.37
N PRO A 178 4.56 -1.94 -3.31
CA PRO A 178 4.41 -2.93 -2.26
C PRO A 178 3.13 -2.71 -1.44
N MET A 179 2.52 -3.82 -1.03
CA MET A 179 1.35 -3.86 -0.17
C MET A 179 1.74 -3.90 1.30
N SER A 180 0.86 -3.40 2.15
CA SER A 180 0.85 -3.65 3.59
C SER A 180 -0.53 -4.13 4.04
N ASP A 181 -0.59 -4.64 5.28
CA ASP A 181 -1.85 -5.04 5.93
C ASP A 181 -2.71 -5.98 5.07
N ILE A 182 -2.06 -6.98 4.45
CA ILE A 182 -2.79 -7.98 3.66
C ILE A 182 -3.52 -8.91 4.63
N GLU A 183 -4.84 -8.95 4.53
CA GLU A 183 -5.71 -9.81 5.32
C GLU A 183 -6.67 -10.56 4.39
N PHE A 184 -6.81 -11.87 4.60
CA PHE A 184 -7.80 -12.69 3.90
C PHE A 184 -8.50 -13.61 4.90
N ALA A 185 -9.73 -13.30 5.24
CA ALA A 185 -10.56 -14.07 6.16
C ALA A 185 -12.01 -14.03 5.69
N ASP A 186 -12.78 -15.09 5.94
CA ASP A 186 -14.20 -15.18 5.60
C ASP A 186 -14.51 -14.79 4.14
N ASN A 187 -13.66 -15.22 3.21
CA ASN A 187 -13.73 -14.85 1.79
C ASN A 187 -13.69 -13.33 1.54
N LYS A 188 -13.07 -12.58 2.41
CA LYS A 188 -12.82 -11.15 2.22
C LYS A 188 -11.32 -10.89 2.18
N LEU A 189 -10.86 -10.19 1.15
CA LEU A 189 -9.51 -9.72 1.00
C LEU A 189 -9.45 -8.21 1.28
N SER A 190 -8.47 -7.79 2.05
CA SER A 190 -8.09 -6.38 2.16
C SER A 190 -6.59 -6.21 2.10
N PHE A 191 -6.14 -5.08 1.55
CA PHE A 191 -4.74 -4.66 1.59
C PHE A 191 -4.63 -3.15 1.41
N LYS A 192 -3.46 -2.60 1.76
CA LYS A 192 -3.14 -1.18 1.57
C LYS A 192 -1.94 -0.99 0.66
N ILE A 193 -1.92 0.14 -0.05
CA ILE A 193 -0.77 0.63 -0.81
C ILE A 193 -0.35 1.99 -0.20
N PRO A 194 0.53 1.99 0.80
CA PRO A 194 0.87 3.21 1.55
C PRO A 194 1.43 4.34 0.69
N MET A 195 2.17 3.99 -0.37
CA MET A 195 2.80 4.97 -1.26
C MET A 195 1.80 5.92 -1.96
N VAL A 196 0.57 5.46 -2.16
CA VAL A 196 -0.50 6.24 -2.81
C VAL A 196 -1.71 6.46 -1.90
N ALA A 197 -1.55 6.21 -0.59
CA ALA A 197 -2.63 6.26 0.40
C ALA A 197 -3.89 5.52 -0.07
N GLY A 198 -3.67 4.35 -0.70
CA GLY A 198 -4.72 3.54 -1.29
C GLY A 198 -5.05 2.31 -0.46
N ASP A 199 -6.31 1.91 -0.46
CA ASP A 199 -6.76 0.65 0.12
C ASP A 199 -7.77 -0.06 -0.78
N TYR A 200 -7.73 -1.38 -0.75
CA TYR A 200 -8.65 -2.25 -1.47
C TYR A 200 -9.32 -3.21 -0.50
N THR A 201 -10.63 -3.34 -0.65
CA THR A 201 -11.41 -4.34 0.09
C THR A 201 -12.36 -5.02 -0.89
N ALA A 202 -12.36 -6.35 -0.89
CA ALA A 202 -13.17 -7.15 -1.82
C ALA A 202 -13.68 -8.44 -1.19
N ALA A 203 -14.81 -8.90 -1.68
CA ALA A 203 -15.29 -10.26 -1.48
C ALA A 203 -14.69 -11.19 -2.54
N TYR A 204 -14.28 -12.38 -2.12
CA TYR A 204 -13.80 -13.45 -3.00
C TYR A 204 -14.91 -14.45 -3.30
N ALA A 205 -15.12 -14.77 -4.55
CA ALA A 205 -15.97 -15.86 -4.98
C ALA A 205 -15.46 -16.44 -6.31
N ASN A 206 -15.28 -17.76 -6.38
CA ASN A 206 -15.01 -18.48 -7.63
C ASN A 206 -13.90 -17.91 -8.50
N GLY A 207 -12.76 -17.53 -7.90
CA GLY A 207 -11.63 -16.97 -8.63
C GLY A 207 -11.80 -15.48 -9.00
N VAL A 208 -12.75 -14.79 -8.41
CA VAL A 208 -13.04 -13.38 -8.63
C VAL A 208 -13.02 -12.62 -7.31
N LEU A 209 -12.36 -11.46 -7.27
CA LEU A 209 -12.37 -10.50 -6.20
C LEU A 209 -13.22 -9.30 -6.65
N THR A 210 -14.36 -9.08 -5.99
CA THR A 210 -15.26 -7.95 -6.30
C THR A 210 -15.30 -7.00 -5.13
N GLY A 211 -14.89 -5.76 -5.35
CA GLY A 211 -14.76 -4.81 -4.26
C GLY A 211 -14.58 -3.35 -4.70
N ALA A 212 -13.93 -2.57 -3.86
CA ALA A 212 -13.70 -1.16 -4.09
C ALA A 212 -12.26 -0.74 -3.76
N TRP A 213 -11.70 0.11 -4.59
CA TRP A 213 -10.45 0.81 -4.37
C TRP A 213 -10.74 2.21 -3.82
N LYS A 214 -10.18 2.54 -2.68
CA LYS A 214 -10.24 3.88 -2.08
C LYS A 214 -8.86 4.51 -2.12
N GLN A 215 -8.81 5.80 -2.34
CA GLN A 215 -7.58 6.57 -2.34
C GLN A 215 -7.85 7.96 -1.75
N GLY A 216 -7.01 8.41 -0.83
CA GLY A 216 -7.15 9.69 -0.14
C GLY A 216 -6.76 10.91 -0.98
N ALA A 217 -6.99 10.88 -2.30
CA ALA A 217 -6.66 11.97 -3.20
C ALA A 217 -7.92 12.80 -3.56
N PRO A 218 -7.77 14.12 -3.78
CA PRO A 218 -8.87 14.96 -4.25
C PRO A 218 -9.50 14.40 -5.53
N GLY A 219 -10.84 14.34 -5.56
CA GLY A 219 -11.60 13.84 -6.72
C GLY A 219 -11.87 12.33 -6.71
N PHE A 220 -11.36 11.58 -5.71
CA PHE A 220 -11.78 10.20 -5.53
C PHE A 220 -13.12 10.11 -4.79
N PRO A 221 -14.03 9.21 -5.21
CA PRO A 221 -15.31 9.01 -4.50
C PRO A 221 -15.06 8.47 -3.08
N SER A 222 -15.78 8.96 -2.10
CA SER A 222 -15.67 8.52 -0.69
C SER A 222 -15.99 7.03 -0.49
N ASN A 223 -16.87 6.46 -1.32
CA ASN A 223 -17.21 5.03 -1.34
C ASN A 223 -16.20 4.20 -2.15
N GLY A 224 -15.23 4.84 -2.82
CA GLY A 224 -14.22 4.21 -3.65
C GLY A 224 -14.69 3.92 -5.08
N LEU A 225 -13.75 3.49 -5.92
CA LEU A 225 -13.99 3.04 -7.29
C LEU A 225 -14.29 1.53 -7.28
N PRO A 226 -15.33 1.05 -7.95
CA PRO A 226 -15.58 -0.37 -8.12
C PRO A 226 -14.41 -1.04 -8.84
N VAL A 227 -13.91 -2.16 -8.31
CA VAL A 227 -12.82 -2.94 -8.92
C VAL A 227 -13.15 -4.41 -8.82
N THR A 228 -13.13 -5.08 -9.97
CA THR A 228 -13.25 -6.52 -10.05
C THR A 228 -11.96 -7.09 -10.61
N LEU A 229 -11.28 -7.95 -9.83
CA LEU A 229 -10.07 -8.64 -10.25
C LEU A 229 -10.35 -10.12 -10.49
N LYS A 230 -9.81 -10.65 -11.57
CA LYS A 230 -9.87 -12.08 -11.89
C LYS A 230 -8.49 -12.69 -11.76
N LYS A 231 -8.42 -13.92 -11.25
CA LYS A 231 -7.17 -14.68 -11.17
C LYS A 231 -6.74 -15.09 -12.57
N GLY A 232 -5.49 -14.80 -12.93
CA GLY A 232 -4.92 -15.14 -14.23
C GLY A 232 -3.72 -14.25 -14.55
N GLU A 233 -2.89 -14.70 -15.48
CA GLU A 233 -1.75 -13.90 -15.91
C GLU A 233 -2.22 -12.65 -16.65
N TYR A 234 -1.53 -11.54 -16.37
CA TYR A 234 -1.75 -10.28 -17.09
C TYR A 234 -0.91 -10.27 -18.37
N VAL A 235 -1.58 -10.07 -19.48
CA VAL A 235 -0.94 -9.80 -20.77
C VAL A 235 -1.16 -8.33 -21.08
N ALA A 236 -0.08 -7.57 -21.21
CA ALA A 236 -0.16 -6.15 -21.54
C ALA A 236 -0.87 -5.98 -22.90
N ALA A 237 -1.94 -5.20 -22.88
CA ALA A 237 -2.61 -4.82 -24.12
C ALA A 237 -1.75 -3.74 -24.81
N THR A 238 -1.41 -3.97 -26.07
CA THR A 238 -0.83 -2.93 -26.92
C THR A 238 -1.95 -2.03 -27.45
N VAL A 239 -1.66 -0.74 -27.61
CA VAL A 239 -2.59 0.22 -28.23
C VAL A 239 -2.09 0.48 -29.66
N PRO A 240 -2.77 -0.06 -30.68
CA PRO A 240 -2.37 0.17 -32.05
C PRO A 240 -2.49 1.65 -32.46
N LEU A 241 -1.44 2.19 -33.02
CA LEU A 241 -1.42 3.55 -33.54
C LEU A 241 -1.85 3.57 -35.01
N LYS A 242 -2.72 4.52 -35.35
CA LYS A 242 -3.21 4.71 -36.72
C LYS A 242 -2.22 5.59 -37.50
N LEU A 243 -1.03 5.05 -37.78
CA LEU A 243 0.01 5.73 -38.56
C LEU A 243 0.08 5.14 -39.97
N THR A 244 0.41 5.99 -40.94
CA THR A 244 0.82 5.50 -42.26
C THR A 244 2.22 4.89 -42.18
N ASN A 245 2.60 4.05 -43.16
CA ASN A 245 3.94 3.46 -43.25
C ASN A 245 5.03 4.55 -43.29
N GLU A 246 4.78 5.62 -44.01
CA GLU A 246 5.69 6.76 -44.14
C GLU A 246 5.87 7.47 -42.79
N THR A 247 4.78 7.79 -42.13
CA THR A 247 4.82 8.41 -40.80
C THR A 247 5.53 7.52 -39.78
N PHE A 248 5.22 6.22 -39.80
CA PHE A 248 5.90 5.28 -38.92
C PHE A 248 7.40 5.19 -39.20
N ALA A 249 7.81 5.14 -40.45
CA ALA A 249 9.24 5.12 -40.83
C ALA A 249 10.01 6.36 -40.31
N MET A 250 9.39 7.53 -40.33
CA MET A 250 9.97 8.75 -39.75
C MET A 250 10.10 8.65 -38.21
N LEU A 251 9.09 8.11 -37.53
CA LEU A 251 9.01 8.07 -36.06
C LEU A 251 9.69 6.84 -35.44
N SER A 252 9.78 5.72 -36.16
CA SER A 252 10.26 4.42 -35.63
C SER A 252 11.61 4.54 -34.92
N GLY A 253 11.78 3.76 -33.84
CA GLY A 253 12.97 3.78 -33.00
C GLY A 253 12.79 4.55 -31.71
N ALA A 254 13.89 4.82 -31.01
CA ALA A 254 13.90 5.51 -29.71
C ALA A 254 14.32 6.98 -29.87
N TRP A 255 13.60 7.85 -29.19
CA TRP A 255 13.84 9.27 -29.10
C TRP A 255 14.10 9.63 -27.64
N GLN A 256 15.25 10.21 -27.33
CA GLN A 256 15.68 10.45 -25.94
C GLN A 256 15.94 11.92 -25.68
N GLY A 257 15.61 12.35 -24.46
CA GLY A 257 15.90 13.69 -23.97
C GLY A 257 15.71 13.80 -22.48
N THR A 258 15.92 14.99 -21.95
CA THR A 258 15.79 15.26 -20.52
C THR A 258 14.89 16.47 -20.31
N MET A 259 13.84 16.28 -19.55
CA MET A 259 12.95 17.35 -19.11
C MET A 259 13.46 17.92 -17.78
N GLN A 260 13.50 19.25 -17.67
CA GLN A 260 13.84 19.92 -16.42
C GLN A 260 12.56 20.31 -15.69
N LEU A 261 12.45 19.87 -14.45
CA LEU A 261 11.31 20.14 -13.57
C LEU A 261 11.75 21.01 -12.40
N THR A 262 10.91 21.95 -12.00
CA THR A 262 11.10 22.69 -10.76
C THR A 262 10.09 22.16 -9.72
N THR A 263 10.59 21.61 -8.62
CA THR A 263 9.72 21.15 -7.53
C THR A 263 9.05 22.35 -6.84
N PRO A 264 7.94 22.15 -6.10
CA PRO A 264 7.32 23.22 -5.29
C PRO A 264 8.27 23.90 -4.32
N GLN A 265 9.36 23.22 -3.92
CA GLN A 265 10.42 23.77 -3.05
C GLN A 265 11.54 24.48 -3.83
N GLY A 266 11.36 24.70 -5.15
CA GLY A 266 12.32 25.39 -6.02
C GLY A 266 13.52 24.54 -6.48
N LYS A 267 13.58 23.24 -6.14
CA LYS A 267 14.67 22.36 -6.57
C LYS A 267 14.50 21.94 -8.01
N GLN A 268 15.58 22.05 -8.80
CA GLN A 268 15.64 21.54 -10.17
C GLN A 268 15.84 20.03 -10.15
N VAL A 269 15.04 19.31 -10.93
CA VAL A 269 15.12 17.85 -11.10
C VAL A 269 15.17 17.54 -12.61
N SER A 270 16.17 16.78 -13.00
CA SER A 270 16.32 16.29 -14.38
C SER A 270 15.60 14.96 -14.54
N LEU A 271 14.66 14.89 -15.47
CA LEU A 271 13.86 13.72 -15.74
C LEU A 271 14.14 13.21 -17.15
N PRO A 272 14.93 12.14 -17.33
CA PRO A 272 15.09 11.48 -18.61
C PRO A 272 13.75 10.93 -19.12
N VAL A 273 13.47 11.19 -20.40
CA VAL A 273 12.29 10.71 -21.12
C VAL A 273 12.74 10.00 -22.39
N VAL A 274 12.17 8.83 -22.61
CA VAL A 274 12.36 8.07 -23.84
C VAL A 274 10.99 7.83 -24.48
N LEU A 275 10.83 8.26 -25.73
CA LEU A 275 9.66 7.96 -26.54
C LEU A 275 10.06 6.92 -27.58
N ARG A 276 9.38 5.78 -27.63
CA ARG A 276 9.66 4.70 -28.58
C ARG A 276 8.48 4.43 -29.47
N PHE A 277 8.76 4.20 -30.77
CA PHE A 277 7.80 3.69 -31.74
C PHE A 277 8.34 2.41 -32.35
N GLU A 278 7.56 1.35 -32.28
CA GLU A 278 7.96 0.01 -32.70
C GLU A 278 6.79 -0.76 -33.32
N THR A 279 7.08 -1.88 -33.94
CA THR A 279 6.07 -2.81 -34.42
C THR A 279 5.93 -3.93 -33.39
N ASP A 280 4.72 -4.20 -32.95
CA ASP A 280 4.46 -5.29 -32.01
C ASP A 280 4.47 -6.68 -32.72
N LYS A 281 4.26 -7.74 -31.92
CA LYS A 281 4.25 -9.13 -32.42
C LYS A 281 3.13 -9.43 -33.43
N THR A 282 2.12 -8.56 -33.51
CA THR A 282 0.99 -8.67 -34.44
C THR A 282 1.14 -7.75 -35.66
N ALA A 283 2.36 -7.22 -35.87
CA ALA A 283 2.70 -6.28 -36.94
C ALA A 283 1.92 -4.96 -36.87
N GLN A 284 1.48 -4.54 -35.68
CA GLN A 284 0.82 -3.25 -35.48
C GLN A 284 1.82 -2.21 -34.97
N TYR A 285 1.66 -0.96 -35.38
CA TYR A 285 2.45 0.14 -34.87
C TYR A 285 2.01 0.52 -33.47
N VAL A 286 2.96 0.56 -32.56
CA VAL A 286 2.74 0.88 -31.14
C VAL A 286 3.77 1.91 -30.69
N GLY A 287 3.47 2.62 -29.62
CA GLY A 287 4.39 3.56 -29.02
C GLY A 287 4.40 3.45 -27.51
N PHE A 288 5.52 3.81 -26.91
CA PHE A 288 5.70 3.80 -25.46
C PHE A 288 6.48 5.03 -25.00
N VAL A 289 6.17 5.46 -23.79
CA VAL A 289 6.96 6.45 -23.05
C VAL A 289 7.61 5.73 -21.88
N ASP A 290 8.92 5.96 -21.68
CA ASP A 290 9.65 5.49 -20.52
C ASP A 290 10.21 6.69 -19.73
N SER A 291 10.25 6.59 -18.42
CA SER A 291 10.89 7.51 -17.51
C SER A 291 11.79 6.73 -16.54
N PRO A 292 13.04 6.44 -16.91
CA PRO A 292 13.91 5.53 -16.15
C PRO A 292 14.11 5.93 -14.69
N ASN A 293 14.30 7.22 -14.42
CA ASN A 293 14.51 7.72 -13.06
C ASN A 293 13.27 7.61 -12.18
N GLN A 294 12.09 7.39 -12.77
CA GLN A 294 10.84 7.12 -12.08
C GLN A 294 10.50 5.63 -12.04
N HIS A 295 11.38 4.76 -12.55
CA HIS A 295 11.15 3.32 -12.72
C HIS A 295 9.87 3.02 -13.53
N ALA A 296 9.44 3.95 -14.37
CA ALA A 296 8.27 3.83 -15.22
C ALA A 296 8.72 3.44 -16.63
N THR A 297 8.26 2.30 -17.11
CA THR A 297 8.61 1.79 -18.43
C THR A 297 7.39 1.24 -19.16
N GLY A 298 7.37 1.35 -20.48
CA GLY A 298 6.30 0.80 -21.29
C GLY A 298 4.94 1.48 -21.08
N ILE A 299 4.90 2.77 -20.71
CA ILE A 299 3.65 3.54 -20.67
C ILE A 299 3.09 3.63 -22.08
N PRO A 300 1.92 3.10 -22.38
CA PRO A 300 1.41 3.09 -23.75
C PRO A 300 1.13 4.49 -24.30
N VAL A 301 1.63 4.77 -25.49
CA VAL A 301 1.12 5.86 -26.31
C VAL A 301 -0.25 5.43 -26.82
N THR A 302 -1.27 6.25 -26.54
CA THR A 302 -2.66 5.94 -26.87
C THR A 302 -3.11 6.57 -28.18
N ASP A 303 -2.39 7.59 -28.64
CA ASP A 303 -2.62 8.26 -29.92
C ASP A 303 -1.34 8.94 -30.38
N ALA A 304 -1.08 8.92 -31.70
CA ALA A 304 0.02 9.64 -32.31
C ALA A 304 -0.37 10.10 -33.71
N SER A 305 -0.01 11.33 -34.05
CA SER A 305 -0.19 11.89 -35.39
C SER A 305 0.97 12.79 -35.78
N LEU A 306 1.36 12.76 -37.04
CA LEU A 306 2.36 13.63 -37.60
C LEU A 306 1.78 14.28 -38.86
N ALA A 307 1.63 15.60 -38.86
CA ALA A 307 1.11 16.37 -40.00
C ALA A 307 1.94 17.64 -40.18
N ALA A 308 2.43 17.87 -41.39
CA ALA A 308 3.26 19.04 -41.72
C ALA A 308 4.46 19.23 -40.76
N GLY A 309 5.11 18.13 -40.35
CA GLY A 309 6.23 18.16 -39.43
C GLY A 309 5.86 18.37 -37.96
N LYS A 310 4.57 18.49 -37.63
CA LYS A 310 4.09 18.64 -36.24
C LYS A 310 3.61 17.30 -35.71
N LEU A 311 4.30 16.84 -34.68
CA LEU A 311 3.98 15.61 -33.95
C LEU A 311 3.08 15.91 -32.76
N VAL A 312 2.04 15.12 -32.59
CA VAL A 312 1.25 15.06 -31.38
C VAL A 312 1.25 13.63 -30.87
N VAL A 313 1.61 13.41 -29.62
CA VAL A 313 1.61 12.11 -28.94
C VAL A 313 0.79 12.22 -27.66
N LYS A 314 -0.09 11.25 -27.40
CA LYS A 314 -0.86 11.19 -26.15
C LYS A 314 -0.57 9.90 -25.40
N ALA A 315 -0.43 10.01 -24.09
CA ALA A 315 -0.32 8.92 -23.15
C ALA A 315 -1.41 9.08 -22.07
N ASN A 316 -2.64 8.66 -22.40
CA ASN A 316 -3.83 8.93 -21.58
C ASN A 316 -3.74 8.33 -20.19
N GLY A 317 -3.07 7.18 -20.00
CA GLY A 317 -2.90 6.51 -18.71
C GLY A 317 -2.23 7.39 -17.65
N ILE A 318 -1.37 8.32 -18.10
CA ILE A 318 -0.72 9.32 -17.24
C ILE A 318 -1.23 10.76 -17.48
N GLY A 319 -2.23 10.92 -18.32
CA GLY A 319 -2.79 12.24 -18.68
C GLY A 319 -1.78 13.17 -19.35
N ALA A 320 -0.88 12.60 -20.17
CA ALA A 320 0.19 13.36 -20.82
C ALA A 320 -0.04 13.55 -22.33
N GLU A 321 0.44 14.68 -22.83
CA GLU A 321 0.49 15.00 -24.26
C GLU A 321 1.85 15.66 -24.57
N TYR A 322 2.49 15.22 -25.64
CA TYR A 322 3.69 15.85 -26.21
C TYR A 322 3.38 16.42 -27.59
N ARG A 323 3.58 17.72 -27.75
CA ARG A 323 3.46 18.43 -29.05
C ARG A 323 4.83 18.95 -29.46
N ALA A 324 5.30 18.56 -30.62
CA ALA A 324 6.66 18.90 -31.08
C ALA A 324 6.74 19.11 -32.58
N ASP A 325 7.71 19.88 -32.97
CA ASP A 325 8.15 20.03 -34.36
C ASP A 325 9.26 19.01 -34.64
N LEU A 326 9.08 18.22 -35.69
CA LEU A 326 10.07 17.29 -36.22
C LEU A 326 10.99 17.97 -37.19
N SER A 327 12.28 18.00 -36.90
CA SER A 327 13.34 18.48 -37.80
C SER A 327 14.48 17.46 -37.85
N GLY A 328 14.59 16.74 -38.96
CA GLY A 328 15.58 15.67 -39.10
C GLY A 328 15.44 14.61 -38.03
N LYS A 329 16.43 14.49 -37.11
CA LYS A 329 16.45 13.55 -35.99
C LYS A 329 16.10 14.22 -34.67
N THR A 330 15.45 15.38 -34.67
CA THR A 330 15.12 16.12 -33.45
C THR A 330 13.63 16.42 -33.38
N LEU A 331 13.04 16.20 -32.22
CA LEU A 331 11.70 16.62 -31.85
C LEU A 331 11.84 17.73 -30.80
N THR A 332 11.38 18.93 -31.07
CA THR A 332 11.45 20.08 -30.16
C THR A 332 10.04 20.55 -29.87
N GLY A 333 9.65 20.54 -28.59
CA GLY A 333 8.26 20.85 -28.24
C GLY A 333 7.98 20.98 -26.75
N GLN A 334 6.72 20.75 -26.41
CA GLN A 334 6.17 20.89 -25.08
C GLN A 334 5.55 19.58 -24.62
N TRP A 335 5.94 19.14 -23.42
CA TRP A 335 5.29 18.06 -22.69
C TRP A 335 4.31 18.66 -21.69
N THR A 336 3.05 18.28 -21.78
CA THR A 336 2.00 18.69 -20.84
C THR A 336 1.49 17.48 -20.06
N GLN A 337 1.30 17.63 -18.75
CA GLN A 337 0.73 16.59 -17.89
C GLN A 337 -0.04 17.24 -16.73
N GLY A 338 -1.36 17.13 -16.74
CA GLY A 338 -2.20 17.88 -15.81
C GLY A 338 -1.97 19.39 -15.95
N PRO A 339 -1.66 20.12 -14.86
CA PRO A 339 -1.38 21.55 -14.92
C PRO A 339 0.06 21.90 -15.37
N MET A 340 0.94 20.90 -15.49
CA MET A 340 2.35 21.12 -15.86
C MET A 340 2.51 21.21 -17.36
N SER A 341 3.37 22.14 -17.81
CA SER A 341 3.84 22.26 -19.18
C SER A 341 5.33 22.56 -19.17
N ASN A 342 6.13 21.68 -19.78
CA ASN A 342 7.58 21.80 -19.76
C ASN A 342 8.15 21.62 -21.15
N PRO A 343 9.16 22.41 -21.56
CA PRO A 343 9.86 22.19 -22.80
C PRO A 343 10.59 20.85 -22.78
N LEU A 344 10.53 20.12 -23.88
CA LEU A 344 11.21 18.85 -24.06
C LEU A 344 11.74 18.74 -25.49
N THR A 345 13.03 18.50 -25.58
CA THR A 345 13.68 18.16 -26.86
C THR A 345 14.12 16.70 -26.79
N LEU A 346 13.72 15.92 -27.80
CA LEU A 346 14.10 14.52 -27.95
C LEU A 346 14.94 14.36 -29.22
N THR A 347 15.98 13.53 -29.15
CA THR A 347 16.86 13.21 -30.29
C THR A 347 16.75 11.72 -30.59
N LYS A 348 16.60 11.38 -31.87
CA LYS A 348 16.55 10.00 -32.36
C LYS A 348 17.91 9.32 -32.18
N GLN A 349 17.88 8.14 -31.59
CA GLN A 349 19.05 7.32 -31.32
C GLN A 349 19.43 6.45 -32.52
#